data_37352ec5be5435c47de6226b75b0dc51
#
_entry.id   37352ec5be5435c47de6226b75b0dc51
#
_cell.length_a   1.000
_cell.length_b   1.000
_cell.length_c   1.000
_cell.angle_alpha   90.00
_cell.angle_beta   90.00
_cell.angle_gamma   90.00
#
_symmetry.space_group_name_H-M   'P 1'
#
loop_
_entity.id
_entity.type
_entity.pdbx_description
1 polymer ?
#
loop_
_entity_poly.entity_id
_entity_poly.type
_entity_poly.pdbx_seq_one_letter_code
_entity_poly.pdbx_strand_id
1 'polypeptide(L)'
;MQGEDLSRYDSVVELRVDSHYTDGVVSLGTIVEMFGIAGTKLAYMIDGDGGLMRAFESVEFLAPVYHGDFVRATARLLAVGRTSRKRSYELHVTARTRGVGPLLTSGEVLDPPILAARAVGITVTPLDRQRLTPPALRRAS
;
A
#
# COMPACT_ATOMS: atom_id res chain seq x y z
N MET A 1 -22.42 4.13 19.19
CA MET A 1 -22.15 5.10 18.13
C MET A 1 -21.66 4.39 16.89
N GLN A 2 -22.16 4.81 15.75
CA GLN A 2 -21.68 4.31 14.48
C GLN A 2 -20.18 4.61 14.33
N GLY A 3 -19.44 3.68 13.77
CA GLY A 3 -18.06 3.93 13.41
C GLY A 3 -17.97 5.03 12.36
N GLU A 4 -16.89 5.76 12.35
CA GLU A 4 -16.63 6.74 11.31
C GLU A 4 -16.39 6.03 9.98
N ASP A 5 -16.93 6.59 8.90
CA ASP A 5 -16.58 6.16 7.56
C ASP A 5 -15.19 6.68 7.21
N LEU A 6 -14.24 5.78 7.16
CA LEU A 6 -12.85 6.08 6.86
C LEU A 6 -12.47 5.86 5.40
N SER A 7 -13.44 5.52 4.55
CA SER A 7 -13.17 5.16 3.14
C SER A 7 -12.50 6.28 2.33
N ARG A 8 -12.70 7.55 2.73
CA ARG A 8 -12.04 8.69 2.08
C ARG A 8 -10.54 8.79 2.40
N TYR A 9 -10.07 8.01 3.36
CA TYR A 9 -8.66 7.97 3.73
C TYR A 9 -7.98 6.78 3.07
N ASP A 10 -7.98 6.80 1.76
CA ASP A 10 -7.30 5.82 0.93
C ASP A 10 -6.12 6.49 0.23
N SER A 11 -5.02 5.79 0.16
CA SER A 11 -3.83 6.22 -0.57
C SER A 11 -3.54 5.22 -1.68
N VAL A 12 -3.31 5.71 -2.87
CA VAL A 12 -2.96 4.88 -4.03
C VAL A 12 -1.66 5.39 -4.62
N VAL A 13 -0.74 4.47 -4.86
CA VAL A 13 0.52 4.75 -5.54
C VAL A 13 0.66 3.76 -6.70
N GLU A 14 0.91 4.28 -7.89
CA GLU A 14 1.13 3.47 -9.08
C GLU A 14 2.55 3.64 -9.56
N LEU A 15 3.19 2.53 -9.89
CA LEU A 15 4.58 2.56 -10.37
C LEU A 15 4.88 1.32 -11.23
N ARG A 16 6.02 1.39 -11.93
CA ARG A 16 6.59 0.24 -12.61
C ARG A 16 7.71 -0.33 -11.73
N VAL A 17 7.74 -1.64 -11.58
CA VAL A 17 8.74 -2.30 -10.73
C VAL A 17 10.02 -2.51 -11.53
N ASP A 18 11.12 -1.93 -11.06
CA ASP A 18 12.42 -1.99 -11.71
C ASP A 18 13.43 -2.89 -10.99
N SER A 19 13.00 -3.67 -10.01
CA SER A 19 13.86 -4.57 -9.26
C SER A 19 13.42 -6.02 -9.44
N HIS A 20 14.35 -6.94 -9.18
CA HIS A 20 14.05 -8.37 -9.17
C HIS A 20 15.00 -9.07 -8.19
N TYR A 21 14.58 -10.22 -7.71
CA TYR A 21 15.36 -11.06 -6.81
C TYR A 21 15.98 -12.21 -7.58
N THR A 22 15.15 -13.09 -8.16
CA THR A 22 15.63 -14.25 -8.93
C THR A 22 14.62 -14.56 -10.02
N ASP A 23 15.11 -15.00 -11.19
CA ASP A 23 14.28 -15.37 -12.34
C ASP A 23 13.26 -14.28 -12.72
N GLY A 24 13.63 -13.02 -12.51
CA GLY A 24 12.74 -11.90 -12.80
C GLY A 24 11.65 -11.65 -11.76
N VAL A 25 11.57 -12.49 -10.73
CA VAL A 25 10.56 -12.32 -9.67
C VAL A 25 11.00 -11.23 -8.68
N VAL A 26 10.08 -10.35 -8.34
CA VAL A 26 10.30 -9.27 -7.39
C VAL A 26 10.34 -9.84 -5.97
N SER A 27 11.30 -9.37 -5.16
CA SER A 27 11.43 -9.85 -3.78
C SER A 27 10.25 -9.44 -2.92
N LEU A 28 9.97 -10.25 -1.90
CA LEU A 28 8.90 -9.96 -0.92
C LEU A 28 9.19 -8.67 -0.16
N GLY A 29 10.47 -8.38 0.10
CA GLY A 29 10.88 -7.12 0.74
C GLY A 29 10.51 -5.89 -0.10
N THR A 30 10.64 -5.97 -1.41
CA THR A 30 10.23 -4.89 -2.32
C THR A 30 8.72 -4.66 -2.26
N ILE A 31 7.93 -5.73 -2.17
CA ILE A 31 6.48 -5.61 -2.03
C ILE A 31 6.11 -4.90 -0.73
N VAL A 32 6.73 -5.28 0.37
CA VAL A 32 6.50 -4.64 1.67
C VAL A 32 6.95 -3.17 1.65
N GLU A 33 8.03 -2.86 0.95
CA GLU A 33 8.46 -1.47 0.75
C GLU A 33 7.39 -0.65 0.01
N MET A 34 6.75 -1.22 -1.00
CA MET A 34 5.68 -0.54 -1.73
C MET A 34 4.46 -0.29 -0.82
N PHE A 35 4.13 -1.21 0.08
CA PHE A 35 3.14 -0.96 1.13
C PHE A 35 3.55 0.23 2.00
N GLY A 36 4.82 0.30 2.36
CA GLY A 36 5.36 1.40 3.15
C GLY A 36 5.22 2.75 2.45
N ILE A 37 5.45 2.80 1.15
CA ILE A 37 5.31 4.03 0.36
C ILE A 37 3.86 4.50 0.36
N ALA A 38 2.92 3.62 0.04
CA ALA A 38 1.49 3.95 0.07
C ALA A 38 1.04 4.32 1.50
N GLY A 39 1.55 3.62 2.49
CA GLY A 39 1.24 3.89 3.89
C GLY A 39 1.78 5.23 4.38
N THR A 40 2.96 5.63 3.94
CA THR A 40 3.52 6.93 4.29
C THR A 40 2.67 8.07 3.72
N LYS A 41 2.24 7.94 2.48
CA LYS A 41 1.34 8.92 1.87
C LYS A 41 0.02 9.01 2.64
N LEU A 42 -0.54 7.85 3.04
CA LEU A 42 -1.75 7.81 3.87
C LEU A 42 -1.51 8.51 5.21
N ALA A 43 -0.35 8.29 5.83
CA ALA A 43 0.01 8.92 7.10
C ALA A 43 0.04 10.45 6.98
N TYR A 44 0.54 10.98 5.88
CA TYR A 44 0.51 12.42 5.62
C TYR A 44 -0.93 12.95 5.54
N MET A 45 -1.82 12.19 4.96
CA MET A 45 -3.23 12.57 4.86
C MET A 45 -3.93 12.59 6.22
N ILE A 46 -3.56 11.69 7.11
CA ILE A 46 -4.19 11.52 8.43
C ILE A 46 -3.59 12.47 9.46
N ASP A 47 -2.27 12.47 9.57
CA ASP A 47 -1.53 13.11 10.67
C ASP A 47 -0.61 14.24 10.21
N GLY A 48 -0.32 14.35 8.93
CA GLY A 48 0.70 15.26 8.44
C GLY A 48 2.12 14.82 8.80
N ASP A 49 2.29 13.54 9.18
CA ASP A 49 3.56 12.95 9.60
C ASP A 49 3.58 11.48 9.19
N GLY A 50 4.74 10.97 8.80
CA GLY A 50 4.87 9.60 8.32
C GLY A 50 4.66 8.53 9.39
N GLY A 51 4.81 8.88 10.65
CA GLY A 51 4.72 7.92 11.75
C GLY A 51 5.78 6.82 11.66
N LEU A 52 5.57 5.78 12.43
CA LEU A 52 6.46 4.63 12.48
C LEU A 52 5.64 3.35 12.35
N MET A 53 6.12 2.41 11.55
CA MET A 53 5.52 1.07 11.48
C MET A 53 5.83 0.34 12.79
N ARG A 54 4.78 -0.12 13.45
CA ARG A 54 4.92 -0.91 14.68
C ARG A 54 4.91 -2.40 14.38
N ALA A 55 3.97 -2.86 13.56
CA ALA A 55 3.82 -4.29 13.29
C ALA A 55 2.95 -4.53 12.08
N PHE A 56 3.17 -5.66 11.41
CA PHE A 56 2.18 -6.25 10.52
C PHE A 56 1.47 -7.36 11.27
N GLU A 57 0.15 -7.32 11.31
CA GLU A 57 -0.66 -8.41 11.86
C GLU A 57 -0.72 -9.58 10.89
N SER A 58 -0.71 -9.28 9.60
CA SER A 58 -0.70 -10.29 8.54
C SER A 58 -0.03 -9.74 7.30
N VAL A 59 0.64 -10.60 6.57
CA VAL A 59 1.14 -10.34 5.23
C VAL A 59 0.93 -11.60 4.41
N GLU A 60 0.23 -11.49 3.29
CA GLU A 60 -0.03 -12.62 2.42
C GLU A 60 0.48 -12.31 1.01
N PHE A 61 1.23 -13.24 0.44
CA PHE A 61 1.73 -13.16 -0.93
C PHE A 61 0.94 -14.15 -1.76
N LEU A 62 0.13 -13.66 -2.70
CA LEU A 62 -0.90 -14.45 -3.37
C LEU A 62 -0.54 -14.77 -4.82
N ALA A 63 0.29 -13.95 -5.45
CA ALA A 63 0.73 -14.15 -6.82
C ALA A 63 2.10 -13.50 -7.03
N PRO A 64 2.94 -14.05 -7.91
CA PRO A 64 4.24 -13.43 -8.18
C PRO A 64 4.10 -12.08 -8.88
N VAL A 65 5.01 -11.18 -8.55
CA VAL A 65 5.21 -9.91 -9.22
C VAL A 65 6.54 -9.99 -9.96
N TYR A 66 6.56 -9.57 -11.21
CA TYR A 66 7.76 -9.67 -12.03
C TYR A 66 8.37 -8.31 -12.30
N HIS A 67 9.68 -8.31 -12.52
CA HIS A 67 10.39 -7.12 -12.98
C HIS A 67 9.69 -6.54 -14.20
N GLY A 68 9.45 -5.24 -14.18
CA GLY A 68 8.75 -4.55 -15.28
C GLY A 68 7.24 -4.50 -15.13
N ASP A 69 6.65 -5.22 -14.15
CA ASP A 69 5.22 -5.12 -13.91
C ASP A 69 4.84 -3.71 -13.47
N PHE A 70 3.68 -3.26 -13.95
CA PHE A 70 3.02 -2.07 -13.41
C PHE A 70 2.13 -2.49 -12.27
N VAL A 71 2.26 -1.82 -11.14
CA VAL A 71 1.54 -2.18 -9.91
C VAL A 71 0.83 -0.97 -9.32
N ARG A 72 -0.22 -1.27 -8.57
CA ARG A 72 -0.95 -0.29 -7.78
C ARG A 72 -0.93 -0.75 -6.33
N ALA A 73 -0.28 0.04 -5.47
CA ALA A 73 -0.28 -0.19 -4.04
C ALA A 73 -1.33 0.72 -3.40
N THR A 74 -2.24 0.14 -2.65
CA THR A 74 -3.32 0.85 -1.98
C THR A 74 -3.20 0.65 -0.48
N ALA A 75 -3.27 1.74 0.28
CA ALA A 75 -3.32 1.71 1.74
C ALA A 75 -4.64 2.36 2.19
N ARG A 76 -5.37 1.68 3.06
CA ARG A 76 -6.67 2.14 3.56
C ARG A 76 -6.65 2.18 5.08
N LEU A 77 -7.22 3.25 5.63
CA LEU A 77 -7.36 3.39 7.07
C LEU A 77 -8.52 2.54 7.57
N LEU A 78 -8.26 1.66 8.55
CA LEU A 78 -9.27 0.77 9.14
C LEU A 78 -9.71 1.27 10.51
N ALA A 79 -8.79 1.78 11.33
CA ALA A 79 -9.11 2.22 12.68
C ALA A 79 -8.11 3.27 13.15
N VAL A 80 -8.55 4.14 14.04
CA VAL A 80 -7.75 5.20 14.63
C VAL A 80 -7.84 5.11 16.14
N GLY A 81 -6.70 4.86 16.78
CA GLY A 81 -6.54 4.99 18.23
C GLY A 81 -5.93 6.34 18.57
N ARG A 82 -5.55 6.52 19.83
CA ARG A 82 -4.94 7.77 20.29
C ARG A 82 -3.64 8.07 19.56
N THR A 83 -2.78 7.07 19.40
CA THR A 83 -1.52 7.16 18.66
C THR A 83 -1.41 6.10 17.58
N SER A 84 -2.23 5.05 17.62
CA SER A 84 -2.16 3.94 16.66
C SER A 84 -3.09 4.16 15.46
N ARG A 85 -2.65 3.62 14.32
CA ARG A 85 -3.41 3.62 13.08
C ARG A 85 -3.39 2.21 12.52
N LYS A 86 -4.55 1.59 12.37
CA LYS A 86 -4.65 0.28 11.73
C LYS A 86 -4.99 0.47 10.26
N ARG A 87 -4.28 -0.24 9.39
CA ARG A 87 -4.39 -0.08 7.93
C ARG A 87 -4.42 -1.41 7.24
N SER A 88 -5.13 -1.45 6.11
CA SER A 88 -4.99 -2.54 5.16
C SER A 88 -4.14 -2.08 3.97
N TYR A 89 -3.44 -3.04 3.35
CA TYR A 89 -2.64 -2.81 2.17
C TYR A 89 -2.96 -3.85 1.12
N GLU A 90 -3.01 -3.43 -0.13
CA GLU A 90 -3.17 -4.33 -1.26
C GLU A 90 -2.21 -3.93 -2.37
N LEU A 91 -1.65 -4.92 -3.05
CA LEU A 91 -0.84 -4.71 -4.24
C LEU A 91 -1.48 -5.44 -5.40
N HIS A 92 -1.83 -4.71 -6.43
CA HIS A 92 -2.37 -5.27 -7.68
C HIS A 92 -1.39 -5.09 -8.81
N VAL A 93 -1.21 -6.12 -9.63
CA VAL A 93 -0.52 -5.99 -10.90
C VAL A 93 -1.55 -5.55 -11.93
N THR A 94 -1.29 -4.39 -12.55
CA THR A 94 -2.25 -3.73 -13.45
C THR A 94 -1.88 -3.88 -14.93
N ALA A 95 -0.59 -4.06 -15.21
CA ALA A 95 -0.10 -4.28 -16.58
C ALA A 95 1.20 -5.07 -16.54
N ARG A 96 1.48 -5.78 -17.58
CA ARG A 96 2.64 -6.68 -17.64
C ARG A 96 3.24 -6.70 -19.03
N THR A 97 4.56 -6.73 -19.11
CA THR A 97 5.29 -6.92 -20.36
C THR A 97 5.05 -8.33 -20.88
N ARG A 98 4.77 -8.44 -22.17
CA ARG A 98 4.54 -9.71 -22.86
C ARG A 98 5.50 -9.91 -24.03
N GLY A 99 6.62 -9.19 -24.02
CA GLY A 99 7.55 -9.21 -25.13
C GLY A 99 8.15 -10.60 -25.39
N VAL A 100 7.83 -11.18 -26.54
CA VAL A 100 8.38 -12.46 -26.99
C VAL A 100 8.82 -12.30 -28.44
N GLY A 101 9.97 -12.91 -28.78
CA GLY A 101 10.51 -12.87 -30.14
C GLY A 101 10.70 -11.43 -30.63
N PRO A 102 10.21 -11.11 -31.83
CA PRO A 102 10.38 -9.76 -32.38
C PRO A 102 9.54 -8.69 -31.69
N LEU A 103 8.61 -9.07 -30.80
CA LEU A 103 7.69 -8.15 -30.14
C LEU A 103 8.11 -7.86 -28.69
N LEU A 104 9.40 -7.52 -28.48
CA LEU A 104 9.98 -7.32 -27.16
C LEU A 104 9.35 -6.15 -26.38
N THR A 105 8.71 -5.22 -27.08
CA THR A 105 8.04 -4.07 -26.44
C THR A 105 6.57 -4.29 -26.17
N SER A 106 6.04 -5.47 -26.50
CA SER A 106 4.63 -5.75 -26.28
C SER A 106 4.30 -5.89 -24.80
N GLY A 107 3.12 -5.46 -24.45
CA GLY A 107 2.60 -5.59 -23.09
C GLY A 107 1.08 -5.64 -23.11
N GLU A 108 0.49 -5.91 -21.96
CA GLU A 108 -0.96 -5.92 -21.83
C GLU A 108 -1.39 -5.30 -20.50
N VAL A 109 -2.53 -4.63 -20.54
CA VAL A 109 -3.24 -4.19 -19.35
C VAL A 109 -4.07 -5.36 -18.85
N LEU A 110 -3.95 -5.66 -17.56
CA LEU A 110 -4.68 -6.78 -16.94
C LEU A 110 -6.04 -6.28 -16.44
N ASP A 111 -7.11 -6.93 -16.91
CA ASP A 111 -8.47 -6.61 -16.51
C ASP A 111 -9.24 -7.92 -16.27
N PRO A 112 -9.54 -8.26 -15.00
CA PRO A 112 -9.24 -7.47 -13.79
C PRO A 112 -7.74 -7.52 -13.43
N PRO A 113 -7.26 -6.54 -12.66
CA PRO A 113 -5.90 -6.59 -12.10
C PRO A 113 -5.72 -7.82 -11.22
N ILE A 114 -4.46 -8.27 -11.09
CA ILE A 114 -4.13 -9.42 -10.24
C ILE A 114 -3.83 -8.93 -8.84
N LEU A 115 -4.57 -9.40 -7.84
CA LEU A 115 -4.21 -9.16 -6.43
C LEU A 115 -2.99 -10.04 -6.09
N ALA A 116 -1.84 -9.41 -5.96
CA ALA A 116 -0.57 -10.11 -5.77
C ALA A 116 -0.20 -10.24 -4.29
N ALA A 117 -0.58 -9.29 -3.46
CA ALA A 117 -0.27 -9.32 -2.04
C ALA A 117 -1.26 -8.46 -1.26
N ARG A 118 -1.44 -8.78 0.01
CA ARG A 118 -2.23 -7.97 0.94
C ARG A 118 -1.65 -8.07 2.33
N ALA A 119 -1.92 -7.05 3.13
CA ALA A 119 -1.42 -6.99 4.51
C ALA A 119 -2.34 -6.17 5.39
N VAL A 120 -2.22 -6.37 6.70
CA VAL A 120 -2.80 -5.51 7.71
C VAL A 120 -1.68 -5.12 8.65
N GLY A 121 -1.53 -3.82 8.89
CA GLY A 121 -0.46 -3.30 9.72
C GLY A 121 -0.93 -2.24 10.69
N ILE A 122 -0.09 -1.98 11.68
CA ILE A 122 -0.31 -0.96 12.68
C ILE A 122 0.87 -0.01 12.68
N THR A 123 0.58 1.28 12.54
CA THR A 123 1.57 2.35 12.68
C THR A 123 1.25 3.17 13.92
N VAL A 124 2.24 3.87 14.42
CA VAL A 124 2.12 4.75 15.58
C VAL A 124 2.62 6.13 15.21
N THR A 125 1.81 7.15 15.51
CA THR A 125 2.21 8.54 15.38
C THR A 125 2.11 9.17 16.77
N PRO A 126 3.26 9.48 17.41
CA PRO A 126 3.24 10.11 18.71
C PRO A 126 2.43 11.42 18.71
N LEU A 127 1.84 11.75 19.86
CA LEU A 127 0.96 12.92 19.97
C LEU A 127 1.63 14.22 19.53
N ASP A 128 2.90 14.40 19.84
CA ASP A 128 3.66 15.60 19.47
C ASP A 128 4.00 15.66 17.96
N ARG A 129 3.76 14.56 17.22
CA ARG A 129 3.95 14.50 15.78
C ARG A 129 2.65 14.52 14.99
N GLN A 130 1.53 14.52 15.67
CA GLN A 130 0.22 14.62 15.03
C GLN A 130 -0.05 16.07 14.65
N ARG A 131 0.35 16.44 13.45
CA ARG A 131 0.23 17.80 12.93
C ARG A 131 -1.18 18.15 12.51
N LEU A 132 -1.97 17.12 12.21
CA LEU A 132 -3.38 17.24 11.88
C LEU A 132 -4.18 16.52 12.96
N THR A 133 -5.44 16.93 13.16
CA THR A 133 -6.35 16.19 14.03
C THR A 133 -6.73 14.90 13.30
N PRO A 134 -6.49 13.72 13.89
CA PRO A 134 -6.90 12.45 13.27
C PRO A 134 -8.41 12.40 13.00
N PRO A 135 -8.85 11.63 12.00
CA PRO A 135 -10.24 11.63 11.56
C PRO A 135 -11.26 11.41 12.66
N ALA A 136 -11.04 10.42 13.54
CA ALA A 136 -11.96 10.11 14.62
C ALA A 136 -12.07 11.26 15.63
N LEU A 137 -10.97 12.00 15.88
CA LEU A 137 -10.97 13.14 16.79
C LEU A 137 -11.53 14.40 16.14
N ARG A 138 -11.41 14.56 14.82
CA ARG A 138 -12.00 15.68 14.10
C ARG A 138 -13.52 15.68 14.22
N ARG A 139 -14.12 14.48 14.25
CA ARG A 139 -15.58 14.36 14.38
C ARG A 139 -16.07 14.68 15.77
N ALA A 140 -15.23 14.50 16.78
CA ALA A 140 -15.59 14.73 18.16
C ALA A 140 -15.59 16.22 18.55
N SER A 141 -14.97 17.08 17.75
CA SER A 141 -14.85 18.52 18.05
C SER A 141 -16.01 19.36 17.53
#